data_feca5902e4f757e45bbefa0c6c26c4f3
#
_entry.id   feca5902e4f757e45bbefa0c6c26c4f3
#
_cell.length_a   1.000
_cell.length_b   1.000
_cell.length_c   1.000
_cell.angle_alpha   90.00
_cell.angle_beta   90.00
_cell.angle_gamma   90.00
#
_symmetry.space_group_name_H-M   'P 1'
#
loop_
_entity.id
_entity.type
_entity.pdbx_description
1 polymer ?
#
loop_
_entity_poly.entity_id
_entity_poly.type
_entity_poly.pdbx_seq_one_letter_code
_entity_poly.pdbx_strand_id
1 'polypeptide(L)'
;VFLLPMIVCLFLAKDKTAYCEAIIEGATNKVGGILIMAVLLAGICGQLIETSGLVDTLAHYLIELNFLGNKFVAASFLLTCLIAFSTGTSVGTIFVVGPILYPIGYLVGATPALMIGAIVSGAAFGDNVSPVSDTLIAASSSQKVDLGGVFRSRLKYVLPAAALTLILYLALGSRGEAADLSAVQSAAVRPTALLFLLVPVVVVVFCLLQRHLLEALSYGIVTGVLLGLVTGTITFSDIISVPEPLSAGGLIMEGIEGAVPTILLVMLLFAQIHLLEK
;
A
#
# COMPACT_ATOMS: atom_id res chain seq x y z
N VAL A 1 -4.31 -2.84 21.20
CA VAL A 1 -3.48 -4.02 21.48
C VAL A 1 -2.10 -3.58 21.98
N PHE A 2 -1.32 -2.78 21.26
CA PHE A 2 0.07 -2.41 21.62
C PHE A 2 0.20 -1.48 22.83
N LEU A 3 -0.75 -0.57 23.04
CA LEU A 3 -0.73 0.38 24.16
C LEU A 3 -0.82 -0.29 25.54
N LEU A 4 -1.66 -1.32 25.66
CA LEU A 4 -1.90 -1.98 26.94
C LEU A 4 -0.64 -2.68 27.50
N PRO A 5 0.11 -3.50 26.73
CA PRO A 5 1.37 -4.05 27.20
C PRO A 5 2.40 -2.97 27.57
N MET A 6 2.50 -1.88 26.80
CA MET A 6 3.43 -0.79 27.09
C MET A 6 3.12 -0.11 28.44
N ILE A 7 1.83 0.13 28.73
CA ILE A 7 1.41 0.70 30.01
C ILE A 7 1.72 -0.27 31.17
N VAL A 8 1.40 -1.56 31.01
CA VAL A 8 1.68 -2.56 32.07
C VAL A 8 3.18 -2.67 32.31
N CYS A 9 4.00 -2.75 31.27
CA CYS A 9 5.46 -2.82 31.40
C CYS A 9 6.06 -1.56 32.06
N LEU A 10 5.46 -0.38 31.84
CA LEU A 10 5.91 0.85 32.53
C LEU A 10 5.84 0.72 34.05
N PHE A 11 4.79 0.07 34.58
CA PHE A 11 4.68 -0.16 36.05
C PHE A 11 5.67 -1.20 36.56
N LEU A 12 6.10 -2.12 35.72
CA LEU A 12 7.06 -3.18 36.04
C LEU A 12 8.53 -2.74 35.82
N ALA A 13 8.76 -1.68 35.09
CA ALA A 13 10.09 -1.18 34.76
C ALA A 13 10.79 -0.65 36.01
N LYS A 14 12.05 -1.05 36.22
CA LYS A 14 12.90 -0.58 37.33
C LYS A 14 13.27 0.90 37.19
N ASP A 15 13.62 1.30 35.95
CA ASP A 15 13.90 2.68 35.58
C ASP A 15 12.84 3.16 34.59
N LYS A 16 11.91 3.97 35.08
CA LYS A 16 10.79 4.50 34.29
C LYS A 16 11.24 5.54 33.26
N THR A 17 12.31 6.28 33.55
CA THR A 17 12.85 7.31 32.67
C THR A 17 13.49 6.65 31.44
N ALA A 18 14.38 5.69 31.69
CA ALA A 18 15.00 4.91 30.61
C ALA A 18 13.96 4.16 29.77
N TYR A 19 12.88 3.67 30.39
CA TYR A 19 11.77 3.04 29.68
C TYR A 19 11.04 4.02 28.75
N CYS A 20 10.73 5.23 29.23
CA CYS A 20 10.09 6.25 28.40
C CYS A 20 11.01 6.72 27.26
N GLU A 21 12.30 6.89 27.51
CA GLU A 21 13.28 7.23 26.47
C GLU A 21 13.34 6.14 25.39
N ALA A 22 13.33 4.88 25.76
CA ALA A 22 13.30 3.76 24.81
C ALA A 22 12.02 3.75 23.95
N ILE A 23 10.85 4.10 24.51
CA ILE A 23 9.62 4.28 23.73
C ILE A 23 9.79 5.37 22.69
N ILE A 24 10.34 6.53 23.07
CA ILE A 24 10.54 7.67 22.19
C ILE A 24 11.53 7.32 21.08
N GLU A 25 12.67 6.73 21.42
CA GLU A 25 13.68 6.28 20.46
C GLU A 25 13.10 5.27 19.46
N GLY A 26 12.30 4.31 19.92
CA GLY A 26 11.63 3.35 19.05
C GLY A 26 10.61 4.00 18.12
N ALA A 27 9.76 4.86 18.65
CA ALA A 27 8.73 5.56 17.87
C ALA A 27 9.31 6.54 16.82
N THR A 28 10.50 7.09 17.07
CA THR A 28 11.15 8.10 16.22
C THR A 28 12.32 7.54 15.41
N ASN A 29 12.46 6.22 15.30
CA ASN A 29 13.55 5.64 14.53
C ASN A 29 13.40 5.98 13.02
N LYS A 30 14.52 5.97 12.30
CA LYS A 30 14.57 6.35 10.89
C LYS A 30 13.64 5.52 10.00
N VAL A 31 13.54 4.22 10.24
CA VAL A 31 12.70 3.32 9.45
C VAL A 31 11.22 3.62 9.71
N GLY A 32 10.83 3.78 10.98
CA GLY A 32 9.50 4.20 11.38
C GLY A 32 9.10 5.54 10.76
N GLY A 33 10.02 6.52 10.77
CA GLY A 33 9.81 7.83 10.14
C GLY A 33 9.54 7.75 8.64
N ILE A 34 10.30 6.93 7.91
CA ILE A 34 10.07 6.70 6.47
C ILE A 34 8.69 6.08 6.24
N LEU A 35 8.31 5.07 7.03
CA LEU A 35 7.02 4.40 6.90
C LEU A 35 5.86 5.34 7.22
N ILE A 36 5.96 6.16 8.27
CA ILE A 36 4.94 7.16 8.62
C ILE A 36 4.72 8.12 7.46
N MET A 37 5.79 8.67 6.91
CA MET A 37 5.71 9.57 5.76
C MET A 37 5.15 8.88 4.52
N ALA A 38 5.52 7.63 4.27
CA ALA A 38 5.00 6.85 3.16
C ALA A 38 3.49 6.59 3.29
N VAL A 39 3.01 6.22 4.49
CA VAL A 39 1.57 6.02 4.78
C VAL A 39 0.80 7.31 4.56
N LEU A 40 1.33 8.43 5.03
CA LEU A 40 0.70 9.75 4.88
C LEU A 40 0.57 10.13 3.39
N LEU A 41 1.64 10.04 2.62
CA LEU A 41 1.61 10.35 1.19
C LEU A 41 0.74 9.35 0.40
N ALA A 42 0.76 8.06 0.77
CA ALA A 42 -0.10 7.05 0.15
C ALA A 42 -1.59 7.31 0.44
N GLY A 43 -1.94 7.79 1.65
CA GLY A 43 -3.30 8.20 2.00
C GLY A 43 -3.79 9.36 1.11
N ILE A 44 -2.96 10.38 0.91
CA ILE A 44 -3.27 11.50 0.01
C ILE A 44 -3.42 11.02 -1.45
N CYS A 45 -2.52 10.13 -1.91
CA CYS A 45 -2.62 9.51 -3.23
C CYS A 45 -3.91 8.70 -3.39
N GLY A 46 -4.28 7.93 -2.38
CA GLY A 46 -5.51 7.13 -2.36
C GLY A 46 -6.75 8.01 -2.47
N GLN A 47 -6.80 9.08 -1.69
CA GLN A 47 -7.90 10.04 -1.72
C GLN A 47 -8.04 10.73 -3.09
N LEU A 48 -6.92 11.10 -3.72
CA LEU A 48 -6.89 11.63 -5.08
C LEU A 48 -7.51 10.66 -6.09
N ILE A 49 -7.17 9.39 -6.01
CA ILE A 49 -7.65 8.32 -6.88
C ILE A 49 -9.16 8.09 -6.66
N GLU A 50 -9.60 8.08 -5.41
CA GLU A 50 -11.02 7.91 -5.04
C GLU A 50 -11.87 9.09 -5.56
N THR A 51 -11.46 10.31 -5.26
CA THR A 51 -12.16 11.53 -5.70
C THR A 51 -12.23 11.66 -7.23
N SER A 52 -11.23 11.13 -7.95
CA SER A 52 -11.23 11.13 -9.42
C SER A 52 -12.31 10.26 -10.05
N GLY A 53 -12.91 9.32 -9.30
CA GLY A 53 -13.84 8.30 -9.80
C GLY A 53 -13.15 7.19 -10.62
N LEU A 54 -11.82 7.07 -10.52
CA LEU A 54 -11.05 6.03 -11.21
C LEU A 54 -11.47 4.64 -10.74
N VAL A 55 -11.66 4.47 -9.42
CA VAL A 55 -12.01 3.18 -8.80
C VAL A 55 -13.33 2.67 -9.35
N ASP A 56 -14.37 3.51 -9.37
CA ASP A 56 -15.70 3.15 -9.88
C ASP A 56 -15.67 2.86 -11.38
N THR A 57 -14.95 3.69 -12.14
CA THR A 57 -14.82 3.51 -13.59
C THR A 57 -14.11 2.20 -13.93
N LEU A 58 -13.03 1.85 -13.24
CA LEU A 58 -12.32 0.58 -13.44
C LEU A 58 -13.19 -0.61 -13.01
N ALA A 59 -13.87 -0.50 -11.87
CA ALA A 59 -14.78 -1.55 -11.41
C ALA A 59 -15.89 -1.82 -12.43
N HIS A 60 -16.48 -0.78 -13.01
CA HIS A 60 -17.49 -0.91 -14.06
C HIS A 60 -16.97 -1.70 -15.27
N TYR A 61 -15.83 -1.34 -15.84
CA TYR A 61 -15.23 -2.08 -16.97
C TYR A 61 -14.86 -3.52 -16.61
N LEU A 62 -14.38 -3.78 -15.39
CA LEU A 62 -14.06 -5.14 -14.95
C LEU A 62 -15.32 -6.00 -14.80
N ILE A 63 -16.44 -5.41 -14.38
CA ILE A 63 -17.75 -6.07 -14.32
C ILE A 63 -18.23 -6.42 -15.72
N GLU A 64 -18.17 -5.49 -16.68
CA GLU A 64 -18.54 -5.74 -18.09
C GLU A 64 -17.71 -6.87 -18.72
N LEU A 65 -16.41 -6.95 -18.39
CA LEU A 65 -15.51 -8.00 -18.84
C LEU A 65 -15.69 -9.33 -18.10
N ASN A 66 -16.63 -9.41 -17.16
CA ASN A 66 -16.83 -10.57 -16.27
C ASN A 66 -15.53 -11.01 -15.56
N PHE A 67 -14.73 -10.00 -15.15
CA PHE A 67 -13.46 -10.20 -14.46
C PHE A 67 -13.61 -9.90 -12.96
N LEU A 68 -14.35 -10.80 -12.28
CA LEU A 68 -14.88 -10.61 -10.94
C LEU A 68 -14.19 -11.51 -9.91
N GLY A 69 -14.33 -11.13 -8.63
CA GLY A 69 -14.00 -11.96 -7.48
C GLY A 69 -12.60 -12.59 -7.55
N ASN A 70 -12.57 -13.93 -7.61
CA ASN A 70 -11.33 -14.70 -7.59
C ASN A 70 -10.36 -14.39 -8.75
N LYS A 71 -10.88 -14.09 -9.93
CA LYS A 71 -10.03 -13.72 -11.08
C LYS A 71 -9.29 -12.41 -10.80
N PHE A 72 -9.98 -11.44 -10.21
CA PHE A 72 -9.38 -10.17 -9.85
C PHE A 72 -8.36 -10.31 -8.71
N VAL A 73 -8.65 -11.13 -7.69
CA VAL A 73 -7.70 -11.45 -6.60
C VAL A 73 -6.42 -12.07 -7.16
N ALA A 74 -6.55 -13.07 -8.04
CA ALA A 74 -5.40 -13.72 -8.66
C ALA A 74 -4.58 -12.78 -9.54
N ALA A 75 -5.24 -11.93 -10.33
CA ALA A 75 -4.56 -10.92 -11.14
C ALA A 75 -3.87 -9.86 -10.30
N SER A 76 -4.50 -9.43 -9.20
CA SER A 76 -3.90 -8.49 -8.24
C SER A 76 -2.64 -9.07 -7.59
N PHE A 77 -2.64 -10.36 -7.24
CA PHE A 77 -1.45 -11.05 -6.77
C PHE A 77 -0.32 -11.00 -7.81
N LEU A 78 -0.60 -11.37 -9.07
CA LEU A 78 0.41 -11.37 -10.14
C LEU A 78 0.95 -9.96 -10.44
N LEU A 79 0.06 -8.97 -10.50
CA LEU A 79 0.45 -7.58 -10.73
C LEU A 79 1.34 -7.06 -9.61
N THR A 80 0.97 -7.35 -8.36
CA THR A 80 1.75 -6.95 -7.18
C THR A 80 3.10 -7.66 -7.15
N CYS A 81 3.17 -8.97 -7.51
CA CYS A 81 4.42 -9.70 -7.69
C CYS A 81 5.34 -9.01 -8.71
N LEU A 82 4.80 -8.64 -9.86
CA LEU A 82 5.57 -8.02 -10.94
C LEU A 82 6.14 -6.66 -10.53
N ILE A 83 5.32 -5.83 -9.89
CA ILE A 83 5.74 -4.51 -9.42
C ILE A 83 6.81 -4.65 -8.31
N ALA A 84 6.58 -5.52 -7.32
CA ALA A 84 7.53 -5.75 -6.24
C ALA A 84 8.85 -6.37 -6.72
N PHE A 85 8.79 -7.29 -7.69
CA PHE A 85 9.98 -7.83 -8.35
C PHE A 85 10.82 -6.74 -9.02
N SER A 86 10.15 -5.81 -9.68
CA SER A 86 10.79 -4.72 -10.41
C SER A 86 11.34 -3.63 -9.50
N THR A 87 10.63 -3.31 -8.42
CA THR A 87 11.03 -2.26 -7.46
C THR A 87 11.99 -2.74 -6.37
N GLY A 88 12.00 -4.04 -6.08
CA GLY A 88 12.82 -4.63 -5.01
C GLY A 88 12.36 -4.25 -3.60
N THR A 89 11.09 -3.85 -3.43
CA THR A 89 10.54 -3.48 -2.12
C THR A 89 9.10 -3.96 -1.95
N SER A 90 8.85 -4.73 -0.90
CA SER A 90 7.49 -5.18 -0.56
C SER A 90 6.65 -4.05 0.01
N VAL A 91 7.21 -3.29 0.96
CA VAL A 91 6.47 -2.21 1.64
C VAL A 91 6.11 -1.10 0.66
N GLY A 92 7.06 -0.66 -0.16
CA GLY A 92 6.81 0.36 -1.20
C GLY A 92 5.71 -0.07 -2.16
N THR A 93 5.74 -1.33 -2.61
CA THR A 93 4.72 -1.87 -3.51
C THR A 93 3.34 -1.88 -2.87
N ILE A 94 3.20 -2.30 -1.60
CA ILE A 94 1.92 -2.30 -0.89
C ILE A 94 1.33 -0.88 -0.85
N PHE A 95 2.14 0.14 -0.57
CA PHE A 95 1.66 1.53 -0.53
C PHE A 95 1.28 2.09 -1.90
N VAL A 96 1.88 1.60 -2.97
CA VAL A 96 1.55 2.01 -4.34
C VAL A 96 0.27 1.34 -4.84
N VAL A 97 0.16 0.02 -4.69
CA VAL A 97 -0.95 -0.75 -5.29
C VAL A 97 -2.16 -0.91 -4.37
N GLY A 98 -1.93 -0.88 -3.05
CA GLY A 98 -2.98 -1.09 -2.06
C GLY A 98 -4.17 -0.14 -2.19
N PRO A 99 -3.95 1.18 -2.24
CA PRO A 99 -5.01 2.17 -2.38
C PRO A 99 -5.84 2.03 -3.67
N ILE A 100 -5.32 1.33 -4.66
CA ILE A 100 -5.98 1.13 -5.96
C ILE A 100 -6.68 -0.22 -6.01
N LEU A 101 -5.90 -1.30 -5.78
CA LEU A 101 -6.41 -2.66 -5.98
C LEU A 101 -7.44 -3.06 -4.92
N TYR A 102 -7.27 -2.59 -3.67
CA TYR A 102 -8.16 -2.99 -2.60
C TYR A 102 -9.60 -2.47 -2.77
N PRO A 103 -9.85 -1.17 -3.03
CA PRO A 103 -11.19 -0.66 -3.28
C PRO A 103 -11.83 -1.28 -4.53
N ILE A 104 -11.10 -1.41 -5.64
CA ILE A 104 -11.60 -2.07 -6.86
C ILE A 104 -12.00 -3.52 -6.54
N GLY A 105 -11.15 -4.26 -5.82
CA GLY A 105 -11.42 -5.62 -5.41
C GLY A 105 -12.72 -5.75 -4.64
N TYR A 106 -12.97 -4.85 -3.70
CA TYR A 106 -14.23 -4.80 -2.95
C TYR A 106 -15.43 -4.61 -3.88
N LEU A 107 -15.36 -3.66 -4.83
CA LEU A 107 -16.44 -3.38 -5.78
C LEU A 107 -16.70 -4.52 -6.76
N VAL A 108 -15.68 -5.27 -7.17
CA VAL A 108 -15.85 -6.43 -8.07
C VAL A 108 -16.14 -7.75 -7.32
N GLY A 109 -16.51 -7.67 -6.03
CA GLY A 109 -16.95 -8.82 -5.23
C GLY A 109 -15.83 -9.73 -4.74
N ALA A 110 -14.60 -9.22 -4.62
CA ALA A 110 -13.53 -9.96 -3.98
C ALA A 110 -13.65 -9.86 -2.45
N THR A 111 -13.38 -10.98 -1.75
CA THR A 111 -13.36 -10.97 -0.29
C THR A 111 -12.23 -10.08 0.23
N PRO A 112 -12.49 -9.12 1.15
CA PRO A 112 -11.48 -8.20 1.66
C PRO A 112 -10.21 -8.88 2.19
N ALA A 113 -10.37 -9.98 2.94
CA ALA A 113 -9.24 -10.74 3.48
C ALA A 113 -8.36 -11.35 2.37
N LEU A 114 -8.96 -11.87 1.29
CA LEU A 114 -8.22 -12.42 0.15
C LEU A 114 -7.54 -11.32 -0.67
N MET A 115 -8.18 -10.15 -0.81
CA MET A 115 -7.57 -8.99 -1.47
C MET A 115 -6.31 -8.51 -0.75
N ILE A 116 -6.40 -8.31 0.58
CA ILE A 116 -5.23 -7.96 1.40
C ILE A 116 -4.17 -9.06 1.29
N GLY A 117 -4.58 -10.32 1.40
CA GLY A 117 -3.70 -11.47 1.24
C GLY A 117 -2.95 -11.47 -0.09
N ALA A 118 -3.64 -11.19 -1.20
CA ALA A 118 -3.06 -11.14 -2.54
C ALA A 118 -2.04 -10.00 -2.70
N ILE A 119 -2.38 -8.81 -2.20
CA ILE A 119 -1.48 -7.66 -2.24
C ILE A 119 -0.23 -7.92 -1.39
N VAL A 120 -0.40 -8.35 -0.14
CA VAL A 120 0.73 -8.56 0.78
C VAL A 120 1.61 -9.73 0.34
N SER A 121 1.01 -10.87 -0.02
CA SER A 121 1.77 -12.03 -0.49
C SER A 121 2.45 -11.78 -1.82
N GLY A 122 1.79 -11.06 -2.74
CA GLY A 122 2.37 -10.66 -4.02
C GLY A 122 3.58 -9.74 -3.83
N ALA A 123 3.46 -8.74 -2.97
CA ALA A 123 4.54 -7.84 -2.65
C ALA A 123 5.74 -8.56 -2.00
N ALA A 124 5.47 -9.41 -1.00
CA ALA A 124 6.50 -10.20 -0.34
C ALA A 124 7.18 -11.19 -1.30
N PHE A 125 6.41 -11.83 -2.18
CA PHE A 125 6.93 -12.73 -3.18
C PHE A 125 7.86 -12.00 -4.17
N GLY A 126 7.38 -10.91 -4.77
CA GLY A 126 8.13 -10.16 -5.77
C GLY A 126 9.45 -9.63 -5.20
N ASP A 127 9.41 -9.03 -4.02
CA ASP A 127 10.61 -8.55 -3.31
C ASP A 127 11.60 -9.70 -3.03
N ASN A 128 11.12 -10.85 -2.57
CA ASN A 128 11.97 -11.99 -2.22
C ASN A 128 12.76 -12.57 -3.41
N VAL A 129 12.24 -12.43 -4.62
CA VAL A 129 12.87 -12.88 -5.86
C VAL A 129 13.46 -11.74 -6.69
N SER A 130 13.40 -10.50 -6.20
CA SER A 130 13.96 -9.37 -6.91
C SER A 130 15.49 -9.33 -6.81
N PRO A 131 16.21 -9.21 -7.93
CA PRO A 131 17.67 -9.07 -7.89
C PRO A 131 18.13 -7.71 -7.33
N VAL A 132 17.23 -6.74 -7.25
CA VAL A 132 17.49 -5.39 -6.71
C VAL A 132 16.97 -5.21 -5.29
N SER A 133 16.48 -6.28 -4.65
CA SER A 133 15.97 -6.24 -3.29
C SER A 133 17.09 -5.99 -2.27
N ASP A 134 16.89 -4.97 -1.42
CA ASP A 134 17.81 -4.66 -0.32
C ASP A 134 18.02 -5.85 0.60
N THR A 135 16.97 -6.65 0.85
CA THR A 135 17.04 -7.84 1.69
C THR A 135 17.88 -8.96 1.07
N LEU A 136 17.80 -9.13 -0.26
CA LEU A 136 18.62 -10.10 -0.98
C LEU A 136 20.08 -9.66 -1.02
N ILE A 137 20.33 -8.38 -1.28
CA ILE A 137 21.67 -7.79 -1.32
C ILE A 137 22.32 -7.89 0.07
N ALA A 138 21.61 -7.52 1.13
CA ALA A 138 22.10 -7.62 2.50
C ALA A 138 22.41 -9.08 2.89
N ALA A 139 21.52 -10.01 2.57
CA ALA A 139 21.72 -11.43 2.87
C ALA A 139 22.93 -12.01 2.12
N SER A 140 23.10 -11.73 0.83
CA SER A 140 24.24 -12.21 0.04
C SER A 140 25.56 -11.62 0.53
N SER A 141 25.57 -10.32 0.85
CA SER A 141 26.75 -9.60 1.34
C SER A 141 27.19 -10.12 2.73
N SER A 142 26.24 -10.34 3.64
CA SER A 142 26.54 -10.86 4.98
C SER A 142 27.13 -12.27 4.96
N GLN A 143 26.66 -13.11 4.04
CA GLN A 143 27.13 -14.49 3.87
C GLN A 143 28.31 -14.60 2.89
N LYS A 144 28.75 -13.49 2.27
CA LYS A 144 29.83 -13.45 1.27
C LYS A 144 29.61 -14.45 0.12
N VAL A 145 28.36 -14.57 -0.35
CA VAL A 145 27.97 -15.47 -1.45
C VAL A 145 27.55 -14.65 -2.67
N ASP A 146 27.64 -15.29 -3.85
CA ASP A 146 27.21 -14.66 -5.09
C ASP A 146 25.71 -14.40 -5.12
N LEU A 147 25.33 -13.16 -5.46
CA LEU A 147 23.94 -12.70 -5.54
C LEU A 147 23.11 -13.56 -6.50
N GLY A 148 23.68 -13.90 -7.68
CA GLY A 148 23.01 -14.72 -8.69
C GLY A 148 22.76 -16.16 -8.22
N GLY A 149 23.67 -16.71 -7.42
CA GLY A 149 23.52 -18.03 -6.80
C GLY A 149 22.38 -18.05 -5.79
N VAL A 150 22.30 -17.02 -4.92
CA VAL A 150 21.21 -16.86 -3.94
C VAL A 150 19.86 -16.68 -4.66
N PHE A 151 19.80 -15.83 -5.67
CA PHE A 151 18.61 -15.62 -6.49
C PHE A 151 18.09 -16.93 -7.09
N ARG A 152 18.95 -17.68 -7.79
CA ARG A 152 18.58 -18.98 -8.40
C ARG A 152 18.12 -20.00 -7.36
N SER A 153 18.76 -20.02 -6.20
CA SER A 153 18.37 -20.91 -5.11
C SER A 153 16.98 -20.57 -4.57
N ARG A 154 16.70 -19.29 -4.36
CA ARG A 154 15.36 -18.84 -3.91
C ARG A 154 14.25 -19.16 -4.90
N LEU A 155 14.49 -18.97 -6.20
CA LEU A 155 13.50 -19.26 -7.25
C LEU A 155 12.97 -20.69 -7.19
N LYS A 156 13.80 -21.68 -6.86
CA LYS A 156 13.38 -23.09 -6.77
C LYS A 156 12.28 -23.34 -5.75
N TYR A 157 12.25 -22.55 -4.67
CA TYR A 157 11.26 -22.70 -3.59
C TYR A 157 10.10 -21.73 -3.75
N VAL A 158 10.37 -20.53 -4.22
CA VAL A 158 9.40 -19.44 -4.25
C VAL A 158 8.46 -19.58 -5.45
N LEU A 159 8.94 -20.06 -6.61
CA LEU A 159 8.08 -20.28 -7.79
C LEU A 159 6.98 -21.34 -7.55
N PRO A 160 7.27 -22.53 -7.00
CA PRO A 160 6.21 -23.48 -6.66
C PRO A 160 5.21 -22.93 -5.63
N ALA A 161 5.70 -22.17 -4.64
CA ALA A 161 4.85 -21.53 -3.66
C ALA A 161 3.92 -20.48 -4.29
N ALA A 162 4.43 -19.66 -5.21
CA ALA A 162 3.61 -18.69 -5.94
C ALA A 162 2.57 -19.36 -6.85
N ALA A 163 2.96 -20.42 -7.56
CA ALA A 163 2.03 -21.19 -8.38
C ALA A 163 0.90 -21.78 -7.53
N LEU A 164 1.23 -22.38 -6.38
CA LEU A 164 0.24 -22.87 -5.44
C LEU A 164 -0.66 -21.76 -4.90
N THR A 165 -0.09 -20.64 -4.52
CA THR A 165 -0.83 -19.47 -4.03
C THR A 165 -1.79 -18.93 -5.10
N LEU A 166 -1.35 -18.84 -6.35
CA LEU A 166 -2.18 -18.43 -7.47
C LEU A 166 -3.36 -19.39 -7.69
N ILE A 167 -3.10 -20.71 -7.65
CA ILE A 167 -4.15 -21.73 -7.75
C ILE A 167 -5.14 -21.61 -6.59
N LEU A 168 -4.65 -21.38 -5.38
CA LEU A 168 -5.51 -21.18 -4.22
C LEU A 168 -6.38 -19.93 -4.35
N TYR A 169 -5.84 -18.80 -4.84
CA TYR A 169 -6.65 -17.60 -5.09
C TYR A 169 -7.71 -17.82 -6.16
N LEU A 170 -7.41 -18.58 -7.22
CA LEU A 170 -8.39 -18.92 -8.24
C LEU A 170 -9.47 -19.90 -7.73
N ALA A 171 -9.09 -20.82 -6.83
CA ALA A 171 -9.99 -21.86 -6.32
C ALA A 171 -10.82 -21.39 -5.12
N LEU A 172 -10.18 -20.71 -4.15
CA LEU A 172 -10.78 -20.26 -2.90
C LEU A 172 -11.25 -18.82 -2.96
N GLY A 173 -10.79 -18.08 -3.98
CA GLY A 173 -11.21 -16.71 -4.22
C GLY A 173 -12.73 -16.68 -4.30
N SER A 174 -13.33 -16.32 -3.20
CA SER A 174 -14.77 -16.37 -2.98
C SER A 174 -15.49 -15.59 -4.10
N ARG A 175 -16.59 -16.18 -4.53
CA ARG A 175 -17.75 -15.41 -4.96
C ARG A 175 -18.23 -14.68 -3.70
N GLY A 176 -17.51 -13.60 -3.29
CA GLY A 176 -18.01 -12.69 -2.28
C GLY A 176 -19.41 -12.30 -2.70
N GLU A 177 -20.30 -12.14 -1.76
CA GLU A 177 -21.55 -11.44 -2.04
C GLU A 177 -21.12 -10.14 -2.71
N ALA A 178 -21.45 -10.01 -3.99
CA ALA A 178 -21.07 -8.86 -4.77
C ALA A 178 -21.54 -7.63 -3.99
N ALA A 179 -20.63 -6.77 -3.62
CA ALA A 179 -20.99 -5.42 -3.23
C ALA A 179 -21.97 -4.97 -4.31
N ASP A 180 -23.08 -4.46 -3.92
CA ASP A 180 -24.27 -4.23 -4.74
C ASP A 180 -23.90 -3.83 -6.19
N LEU A 181 -23.79 -4.85 -7.08
CA LEU A 181 -23.36 -4.66 -8.48
C LEU A 181 -24.24 -3.60 -9.17
N SER A 182 -25.46 -3.44 -8.68
CA SER A 182 -26.39 -2.43 -9.13
C SER A 182 -25.92 -1.02 -8.77
N ALA A 183 -25.28 -0.83 -7.63
CA ALA A 183 -24.74 0.47 -7.21
C ALA A 183 -23.54 0.87 -8.06
N VAL A 184 -22.65 -0.08 -8.39
CA VAL A 184 -21.50 0.17 -9.27
C VAL A 184 -21.94 0.41 -10.71
N GLN A 185 -22.94 -0.32 -11.19
CA GLN A 185 -23.52 -0.11 -12.54
C GLN A 185 -24.25 1.24 -12.69
N SER A 186 -24.78 1.78 -11.58
CA SER A 186 -25.42 3.10 -11.57
C SER A 186 -24.44 4.26 -11.32
N ALA A 187 -23.20 3.96 -10.92
CA ALA A 187 -22.17 4.98 -10.76
C ALA A 187 -21.84 5.63 -12.12
N ALA A 188 -21.68 6.94 -12.11
CA ALA A 188 -21.38 7.70 -13.32
C ALA A 188 -19.98 7.32 -13.84
N VAL A 189 -19.94 6.51 -14.89
CA VAL A 189 -18.70 6.21 -15.61
C VAL A 189 -18.13 7.49 -16.19
N ARG A 190 -16.94 7.86 -15.79
CA ARG A 190 -16.22 9.03 -16.31
C ARG A 190 -15.01 8.55 -17.11
N PRO A 191 -15.06 8.52 -18.46
CA PRO A 191 -13.89 8.08 -19.25
C PRO A 191 -12.62 8.89 -18.93
N THR A 192 -12.78 10.16 -18.55
CA THR A 192 -11.66 11.04 -18.13
C THR A 192 -10.98 10.56 -16.86
N ALA A 193 -11.68 9.80 -15.99
CA ALA A 193 -11.09 9.22 -14.79
C ALA A 193 -9.98 8.22 -15.11
N LEU A 194 -10.00 7.56 -16.28
CA LEU A 194 -8.93 6.66 -16.72
C LEU A 194 -7.58 7.37 -16.87
N LEU A 195 -7.56 8.69 -17.08
CA LEU A 195 -6.32 9.47 -17.11
C LEU A 195 -5.60 9.41 -15.75
N PHE A 196 -6.32 9.24 -14.65
CA PHE A 196 -5.73 9.13 -13.33
C PHE A 196 -4.96 7.81 -13.11
N LEU A 197 -5.06 6.83 -14.03
CA LEU A 197 -4.10 5.71 -14.07
C LEU A 197 -2.65 6.18 -14.26
N LEU A 198 -2.45 7.39 -14.77
CA LEU A 198 -1.10 7.96 -14.86
C LEU A 198 -0.47 8.18 -13.48
N VAL A 199 -1.26 8.43 -12.44
CA VAL A 199 -0.76 8.63 -11.07
C VAL A 199 0.01 7.40 -10.57
N PRO A 200 -0.60 6.20 -10.49
CA PRO A 200 0.14 5.00 -10.07
C PRO A 200 1.24 4.63 -11.07
N VAL A 201 1.07 4.87 -12.36
CA VAL A 201 2.11 4.62 -13.36
C VAL A 201 3.34 5.47 -13.08
N VAL A 202 3.17 6.76 -12.79
CA VAL A 202 4.28 7.66 -12.42
C VAL A 202 4.98 7.15 -11.16
N VAL A 203 4.22 6.80 -10.12
CA VAL A 203 4.82 6.27 -8.88
C VAL A 203 5.63 5.00 -9.15
N VAL A 204 5.06 4.04 -9.90
CA VAL A 204 5.76 2.80 -10.30
C VAL A 204 7.03 3.11 -11.10
N VAL A 205 6.96 4.00 -12.09
CA VAL A 205 8.13 4.38 -12.90
C VAL A 205 9.25 4.96 -12.04
N PHE A 206 8.95 5.86 -11.10
CA PHE A 206 9.97 6.41 -10.21
C PHE A 206 10.54 5.35 -9.26
N CYS A 207 9.73 4.41 -8.77
CA CYS A 207 10.20 3.25 -8.02
C CYS A 207 11.12 2.34 -8.86
N LEU A 208 10.78 2.10 -10.14
CA LEU A 208 11.62 1.34 -11.07
C LEU A 208 12.96 2.03 -11.37
N LEU A 209 12.98 3.36 -11.36
CA LEU A 209 14.19 4.18 -11.45
C LEU A 209 15.01 4.19 -10.15
N GLN A 210 14.64 3.36 -9.16
CA GLN A 210 15.32 3.25 -7.86
C GLN A 210 15.36 4.59 -7.09
N ARG A 211 14.34 5.44 -7.29
CA ARG A 211 14.18 6.67 -6.52
C ARG A 211 13.53 6.37 -5.17
N HIS A 212 13.74 7.28 -4.23
CA HIS A 212 13.16 7.12 -2.90
C HIS A 212 11.63 7.06 -2.96
N LEU A 213 11.02 6.14 -2.18
CA LEU A 213 9.55 5.95 -2.17
C LEU A 213 8.77 7.24 -1.93
N LEU A 214 9.27 8.09 -1.01
CA LEU A 214 8.63 9.38 -0.71
C LEU A 214 8.68 10.34 -1.92
N GLU A 215 9.76 10.32 -2.68
CA GLU A 215 9.90 11.10 -3.92
C GLU A 215 8.88 10.60 -4.96
N ALA A 216 8.78 9.29 -5.16
CA ALA A 216 7.85 8.68 -6.11
C ALA A 216 6.39 9.02 -5.78
N LEU A 217 5.98 8.88 -4.51
CA LEU A 217 4.63 9.22 -4.06
C LEU A 217 4.34 10.72 -4.21
N SER A 218 5.33 11.59 -3.92
CA SER A 218 5.17 13.04 -4.10
C SER A 218 4.92 13.41 -5.56
N TYR A 219 5.66 12.82 -6.50
CA TYR A 219 5.39 13.02 -7.94
C TYR A 219 4.03 12.47 -8.36
N GLY A 220 3.59 11.34 -7.79
CA GLY A 220 2.25 10.82 -7.99
C GLY A 220 1.17 11.82 -7.58
N ILE A 221 1.29 12.41 -6.39
CA ILE A 221 0.37 13.43 -5.88
C ILE A 221 0.35 14.65 -6.80
N VAL A 222 1.52 15.19 -7.15
CA VAL A 222 1.61 16.34 -8.06
C VAL A 222 0.94 16.03 -9.40
N THR A 223 1.19 14.85 -9.96
CA THR A 223 0.55 14.43 -11.22
C THR A 223 -0.97 14.35 -11.07
N GLY A 224 -1.47 13.77 -9.99
CA GLY A 224 -2.91 13.64 -9.73
C GLY A 224 -3.59 14.99 -9.55
N VAL A 225 -2.97 15.91 -8.80
CA VAL A 225 -3.48 17.28 -8.62
C VAL A 225 -3.53 18.02 -9.96
N LEU A 226 -2.46 17.97 -10.75
CA LEU A 226 -2.41 18.62 -12.06
C LEU A 226 -3.46 18.05 -13.01
N LEU A 227 -3.63 16.72 -13.06
CA LEU A 227 -4.68 16.08 -13.85
C LEU A 227 -6.07 16.51 -13.39
N GLY A 228 -6.31 16.55 -12.08
CA GLY A 228 -7.58 16.96 -11.51
C GLY A 228 -7.98 18.38 -11.89
N LEU A 229 -7.03 19.31 -11.83
CA LEU A 229 -7.23 20.71 -12.22
C LEU A 229 -7.45 20.84 -13.73
N VAL A 230 -6.68 20.14 -14.57
CA VAL A 230 -6.81 20.21 -16.03
C VAL A 230 -8.11 19.56 -16.52
N THR A 231 -8.53 18.45 -15.94
CA THR A 231 -9.79 17.77 -16.30
C THR A 231 -11.02 18.41 -15.67
N GLY A 232 -10.84 19.37 -14.76
CA GLY A 232 -11.94 20.00 -14.01
C GLY A 232 -12.64 19.04 -13.02
N THR A 233 -12.01 17.89 -12.73
CA THR A 233 -12.51 16.91 -11.77
C THR A 233 -12.31 17.39 -10.33
N ILE A 234 -11.26 18.17 -10.11
CA ILE A 234 -10.86 18.74 -8.81
C ILE A 234 -10.70 20.23 -8.99
N THR A 235 -11.27 21.01 -8.07
CA THR A 235 -11.07 22.47 -8.00
C THR A 235 -10.01 22.80 -6.95
N PHE A 236 -9.47 23.99 -7.00
CA PHE A 236 -8.46 24.41 -6.01
C PHE A 236 -9.00 24.41 -4.58
N SER A 237 -10.29 24.72 -4.42
CA SER A 237 -10.99 24.66 -3.13
C SER A 237 -11.19 23.23 -2.60
N ASP A 238 -11.18 22.21 -3.47
CA ASP A 238 -11.30 20.82 -3.05
C ASP A 238 -9.97 20.26 -2.53
N ILE A 239 -8.84 20.84 -2.96
CA ILE A 239 -7.50 20.41 -2.51
C ILE A 239 -7.29 20.81 -1.06
N ILE A 240 -7.55 22.06 -0.73
CA ILE A 240 -7.44 22.62 0.62
C ILE A 240 -8.64 23.56 0.83
N SER A 241 -9.42 23.28 1.85
CA SER A 241 -10.54 24.11 2.29
C SER A 241 -10.42 24.41 3.78
N VAL A 242 -11.02 25.52 4.20
CA VAL A 242 -11.14 25.91 5.60
C VAL A 242 -12.63 26.09 5.88
N PRO A 243 -13.38 24.98 6.10
CA PRO A 243 -14.83 25.04 6.26
C PRO A 243 -15.26 25.79 7.52
N GLU A 244 -14.44 25.73 8.58
CA GLU A 244 -14.68 26.44 9.86
C GLU A 244 -13.38 27.06 10.40
N PRO A 245 -13.45 28.07 11.25
CA PRO A 245 -12.26 28.60 11.92
C PRO A 245 -11.52 27.49 12.70
N LEU A 246 -10.24 27.29 12.38
CA LEU A 246 -9.36 26.25 12.96
C LEU A 246 -9.61 24.81 12.46
N SER A 247 -10.48 24.59 11.47
CA SER A 247 -10.61 23.30 10.81
C SER A 247 -10.01 23.36 9.39
N ALA A 248 -9.11 22.45 9.09
CA ALA A 248 -8.64 22.22 7.72
C ALA A 248 -9.45 21.09 7.11
N GLY A 249 -9.86 21.25 5.86
CA GLY A 249 -10.61 20.27 5.09
C GLY A 249 -10.03 20.12 3.69
N GLY A 250 -10.67 19.32 2.90
CA GLY A 250 -10.29 19.03 1.51
C GLY A 250 -9.47 17.76 1.38
N LEU A 251 -9.19 17.40 0.14
CA LEU A 251 -8.62 16.13 -0.28
C LEU A 251 -7.32 15.77 0.45
N ILE A 252 -6.43 16.74 0.67
CA ILE A 252 -5.18 16.50 1.41
C ILE A 252 -5.49 16.13 2.86
N MET A 253 -6.41 16.84 3.50
CA MET A 253 -6.75 16.58 4.90
C MET A 253 -7.48 15.25 5.08
N GLU A 254 -8.41 14.93 4.20
CA GLU A 254 -9.12 13.64 4.19
C GLU A 254 -8.13 12.47 4.01
N GLY A 255 -7.16 12.61 3.10
CA GLY A 255 -6.10 11.62 2.90
C GLY A 255 -5.20 11.44 4.14
N ILE A 256 -4.90 12.53 4.85
CA ILE A 256 -4.15 12.49 6.11
C ILE A 256 -4.98 11.82 7.20
N GLU A 257 -6.23 12.20 7.37
CA GLU A 257 -7.14 11.64 8.38
C GLU A 257 -7.31 10.12 8.20
N GLY A 258 -7.48 9.66 6.96
CA GLY A 258 -7.52 8.23 6.65
C GLY A 258 -6.24 7.48 7.00
N ALA A 259 -5.09 8.16 6.96
CA ALA A 259 -3.78 7.57 7.28
C ALA A 259 -3.47 7.52 8.79
N VAL A 260 -4.08 8.40 9.62
CA VAL A 260 -3.77 8.54 11.05
C VAL A 260 -3.83 7.22 11.84
N PRO A 261 -4.86 6.36 11.71
CA PRO A 261 -4.90 5.10 12.47
C PRO A 261 -3.70 4.20 12.17
N THR A 262 -3.27 4.14 10.92
CA THR A 262 -2.12 3.34 10.49
C THR A 262 -0.81 3.95 10.98
N ILE A 263 -0.67 5.27 10.95
CA ILE A 263 0.49 5.98 11.49
C ILE A 263 0.67 5.68 12.98
N LEU A 264 -0.41 5.80 13.77
CA LEU A 264 -0.39 5.48 15.20
C LEU A 264 -0.01 4.02 15.46
N LEU A 265 -0.52 3.09 14.65
CA LEU A 265 -0.17 1.67 14.75
C LEU A 265 1.31 1.44 14.47
N VAL A 266 1.87 2.06 13.43
CA VAL A 266 3.30 1.96 13.07
C VAL A 266 4.18 2.52 14.20
N MET A 267 3.85 3.71 14.74
CA MET A 267 4.59 4.30 15.85
C MET A 267 4.62 3.39 17.07
N LEU A 268 3.47 2.86 17.48
CA LEU A 268 3.36 1.96 18.63
C LEU A 268 4.10 0.64 18.40
N LEU A 269 4.05 0.11 17.19
CA LEU A 269 4.75 -1.12 16.81
C LEU A 269 6.28 -0.95 16.96
N PHE A 270 6.84 0.12 16.39
CA PHE A 270 8.28 0.38 16.48
C PHE A 270 8.74 0.71 17.90
N ALA A 271 7.92 1.43 18.66
CA ALA A 271 8.18 1.65 20.08
C ALA A 271 8.27 0.32 20.85
N GLN A 272 7.34 -0.61 20.57
CA GLN A 272 7.32 -1.92 21.23
C GLN A 272 8.48 -2.82 20.80
N ILE A 273 8.83 -2.84 19.52
CA ILE A 273 9.99 -3.59 19.03
C ILE A 273 11.26 -3.12 19.72
N HIS A 274 11.46 -1.81 19.80
CA HIS A 274 12.65 -1.25 20.45
C HIS A 274 12.74 -1.56 21.94
N LEU A 275 11.58 -1.59 22.62
CA LEU A 275 11.52 -2.03 24.03
C LEU A 275 11.89 -3.50 24.22
N LEU A 276 11.63 -4.36 23.24
CA LEU A 276 11.97 -5.79 23.31
C LEU A 276 13.46 -6.05 23.01
N GLU A 277 14.13 -5.11 22.35
CA GLU A 277 15.55 -5.19 22.04
C GLU A 277 16.47 -4.72 23.18
N LYS A 278 15.93 -3.92 24.12
CA LYS A 278 16.62 -3.42 25.35
C LYS A 278 16.30 -4.25 26.58
#